data_d576747cd8777ab4f5c360deae99b92e
#
_entry.id   d576747cd8777ab4f5c360deae99b92e
#
_cell.length_a   1.000
_cell.length_b   1.000
_cell.length_c   1.000
_cell.angle_alpha   90.00
_cell.angle_beta   90.00
_cell.angle_gamma   90.00
#
_symmetry.space_group_name_H-M   'P 1'
#
loop_
_entity.id
_entity.type
_entity.pdbx_description
1 polymer ?
#
loop_
_entity_poly.entity_id
_entity_poly.type
_entity_poly.pdbx_seq_one_letter_code
_entity_poly.pdbx_strand_id
1 'polypeptide(L)'
;MYQSKGSVATTALNDINFKIEEGEFVGIMGPSGSGKTTLLNLLATIDKQTSGHVLVNGEEINQMRAAKLAEFRRTHLGFIFQDFNLLDTLSIKENIILPLVMAKKSVNEIDAKVLEIAKFLNIEEILNKKVYEVSGGQQQRAAAARAIIHEPTLILADEPTGNLDSKSAKSLMSALQDLHEQKRVTIAMVTHDPVAASYCERILFIRDGEIFSEIHKGRTKQAFFQEILDVLAMLGGEYHELSPARA
;
A
#
# COMPACT_ATOMS: atom_id res chain seq x y z
N MET A 1 -16.91 -10.60 7.51
CA MET A 1 -16.94 -11.33 8.80
C MET A 1 -15.87 -12.41 8.78
N TYR A 2 -14.98 -12.41 9.75
CA TYR A 2 -14.04 -13.51 9.95
C TYR A 2 -14.64 -14.49 10.97
N GLN A 3 -14.70 -15.76 10.60
CA GLN A 3 -15.20 -16.82 11.48
C GLN A 3 -14.12 -17.91 11.58
N SER A 4 -13.34 -17.91 12.66
CA SER A 4 -12.57 -19.10 13.03
C SER A 4 -13.51 -20.10 13.74
N LYS A 5 -13.30 -21.40 13.53
CA LYS A 5 -14.12 -22.45 14.16
C LYS A 5 -14.14 -22.25 15.69
N GLY A 6 -15.30 -21.86 16.23
CA GLY A 6 -15.52 -21.71 17.67
C GLY A 6 -15.45 -20.29 18.24
N SER A 7 -15.27 -19.24 17.44
CA SER A 7 -15.28 -17.84 17.88
C SER A 7 -16.53 -17.09 17.39
N VAL A 8 -16.90 -16.04 18.12
CA VAL A 8 -17.94 -15.09 17.73
C VAL A 8 -17.51 -14.45 16.40
N ALA A 9 -18.42 -14.40 15.41
CA ALA A 9 -18.15 -13.75 14.14
C ALA A 9 -17.89 -12.27 14.38
N THR A 10 -16.67 -11.81 14.06
CA THR A 10 -16.30 -10.39 14.19
C THR A 10 -16.47 -9.71 12.84
N THR A 11 -17.24 -8.63 12.81
CA THR A 11 -17.35 -7.76 11.64
C THR A 11 -16.12 -6.87 11.58
N ALA A 12 -15.25 -7.09 10.61
CA ALA A 12 -14.02 -6.32 10.46
C ALA A 12 -14.24 -5.00 9.71
N LEU A 13 -15.23 -4.95 8.80
CA LEU A 13 -15.62 -3.76 8.05
C LEU A 13 -17.14 -3.70 7.99
N ASN A 14 -17.69 -2.52 8.17
CA ASN A 14 -19.11 -2.26 8.14
C ASN A 14 -19.41 -1.00 7.32
N ASP A 15 -20.23 -1.13 6.28
CA ASP A 15 -20.69 -0.04 5.39
C ASP A 15 -19.56 0.91 4.91
N ILE A 16 -18.44 0.33 4.47
CA ILE A 16 -17.33 1.09 3.89
C ILE A 16 -17.68 1.47 2.44
N ASN A 17 -17.83 2.77 2.20
CA ASN A 17 -18.11 3.34 0.89
C ASN A 17 -17.09 4.42 0.55
N PHE A 18 -16.24 4.19 -0.45
CA PHE A 18 -15.29 5.17 -0.96
C PHE A 18 -14.91 4.86 -2.41
N LYS A 19 -14.28 5.82 -3.06
CA LYS A 19 -13.71 5.68 -4.40
C LYS A 19 -12.27 6.17 -4.38
N ILE A 20 -11.39 5.51 -5.12
CA ILE A 20 -10.04 5.98 -5.44
C ILE A 20 -10.04 6.34 -6.91
N GLU A 21 -9.66 7.56 -7.24
CA GLU A 21 -9.56 8.02 -8.61
C GLU A 21 -8.28 7.49 -9.27
N GLU A 22 -8.30 7.34 -10.58
CA GLU A 22 -7.10 6.96 -11.34
C GLU A 22 -6.00 8.01 -11.17
N GLY A 23 -4.80 7.55 -10.86
CA GLY A 23 -3.67 8.43 -10.59
C GLY A 23 -3.76 9.16 -9.26
N GLU A 24 -4.48 8.65 -8.25
CA GLU A 24 -4.57 9.20 -6.90
C GLU A 24 -3.63 8.46 -5.94
N PHE A 25 -3.00 9.18 -5.02
CA PHE A 25 -2.24 8.59 -3.91
C PHE A 25 -3.02 8.74 -2.61
N VAL A 26 -3.70 7.67 -2.19
CA VAL A 26 -4.56 7.63 -1.00
C VAL A 26 -3.88 6.91 0.15
N GLY A 27 -3.89 7.52 1.33
CA GLY A 27 -3.52 6.89 2.59
C GLY A 27 -4.75 6.36 3.33
N ILE A 28 -4.60 5.24 4.03
CA ILE A 28 -5.61 4.64 4.89
C ILE A 28 -5.00 4.53 6.28
N MET A 29 -5.56 5.26 7.24
CA MET A 29 -5.06 5.34 8.61
C MET A 29 -6.13 4.93 9.62
N GLY A 30 -5.71 4.67 10.85
CA GLY A 30 -6.61 4.32 11.95
C GLY A 30 -5.90 3.47 13.01
N PRO A 31 -6.52 3.24 14.18
CA PRO A 31 -5.94 2.45 15.26
C PRO A 31 -5.74 0.97 14.85
N SER A 32 -4.96 0.24 15.65
CA SER A 32 -4.81 -1.21 15.46
C SER A 32 -6.18 -1.89 15.55
N GLY A 33 -6.43 -2.86 14.66
CA GLY A 33 -7.71 -3.59 14.64
C GLY A 33 -8.87 -2.87 13.95
N SER A 34 -8.70 -1.64 13.44
CA SER A 34 -9.78 -0.88 12.79
C SER A 34 -10.25 -1.43 11.43
N GLY A 35 -9.58 -2.46 10.88
CA GLY A 35 -9.97 -3.09 9.61
C GLY A 35 -9.12 -2.70 8.40
N LYS A 36 -8.05 -1.90 8.54
CA LYS A 36 -7.20 -1.43 7.42
C LYS A 36 -6.62 -2.55 6.57
N THR A 37 -5.97 -3.53 7.19
CA THR A 37 -5.40 -4.70 6.49
C THR A 37 -6.50 -5.54 5.85
N THR A 38 -7.66 -5.66 6.49
CA THR A 38 -8.84 -6.34 5.89
C THR A 38 -9.29 -5.61 4.63
N LEU A 39 -9.38 -4.28 4.68
CA LEU A 39 -9.74 -3.48 3.50
C LEU A 39 -8.71 -3.67 2.37
N LEU A 40 -7.42 -3.61 2.71
CA LEU A 40 -6.35 -3.82 1.73
C LEU A 40 -6.43 -5.22 1.10
N ASN A 41 -6.69 -6.25 1.91
CA ASN A 41 -6.85 -7.64 1.43
C ASN A 41 -8.06 -7.81 0.52
N LEU A 42 -9.15 -7.09 0.75
CA LEU A 42 -10.30 -7.06 -0.16
C LEU A 42 -9.94 -6.41 -1.50
N LEU A 43 -9.25 -5.27 -1.49
CA LEU A 43 -8.76 -4.60 -2.70
C LEU A 43 -7.72 -5.48 -3.44
N ALA A 44 -6.89 -6.21 -2.69
CA ALA A 44 -5.92 -7.18 -3.21
C ALA A 44 -6.55 -8.46 -3.75
N THR A 45 -7.85 -8.64 -3.57
CA THR A 45 -8.58 -9.88 -3.93
C THR A 45 -8.05 -11.13 -3.21
N ILE A 46 -7.37 -10.95 -2.08
CA ILE A 46 -6.91 -12.02 -1.19
C ILE A 46 -8.09 -12.54 -0.37
N ASP A 47 -8.88 -11.62 0.19
CA ASP A 47 -10.10 -11.93 0.92
C ASP A 47 -11.34 -11.64 0.07
N LYS A 48 -12.48 -12.22 0.49
CA LYS A 48 -13.78 -11.94 -0.11
C LYS A 48 -14.67 -11.24 0.90
N GLN A 49 -15.37 -10.17 0.44
CA GLN A 49 -16.37 -9.53 1.26
C GLN A 49 -17.60 -10.43 1.45
N THR A 50 -18.28 -10.24 2.57
CA THR A 50 -19.54 -10.93 2.89
C THR A 50 -20.70 -10.34 2.09
N SER A 51 -20.68 -9.01 1.84
CA SER A 51 -21.68 -8.25 1.09
C SER A 51 -21.03 -7.02 0.48
N GLY A 52 -21.73 -6.35 -0.43
CA GLY A 52 -21.24 -5.16 -1.14
C GLY A 52 -20.45 -5.51 -2.41
N HIS A 53 -19.85 -4.49 -3.02
CA HIS A 53 -19.18 -4.59 -4.31
C HIS A 53 -17.80 -3.95 -4.23
N VAL A 54 -16.81 -4.56 -4.88
CA VAL A 54 -15.48 -3.97 -5.10
C VAL A 54 -15.25 -3.93 -6.61
N LEU A 55 -15.07 -2.72 -7.13
CA LEU A 55 -14.80 -2.47 -8.54
C LEU A 55 -13.38 -1.93 -8.70
N VAL A 56 -12.63 -2.47 -9.64
CA VAL A 56 -11.34 -1.94 -10.07
C VAL A 56 -11.40 -1.75 -11.59
N ASN A 57 -11.15 -0.55 -12.08
CA ASN A 57 -11.34 -0.19 -13.49
C ASN A 57 -12.74 -0.54 -14.05
N GLY A 58 -13.78 -0.40 -13.22
CA GLY A 58 -15.15 -0.76 -13.61
C GLY A 58 -15.44 -2.26 -13.67
N GLU A 59 -14.45 -3.13 -13.45
CA GLU A 59 -14.64 -4.58 -13.35
C GLU A 59 -14.98 -4.98 -11.90
N GLU A 60 -16.09 -5.68 -11.71
CA GLU A 60 -16.47 -6.23 -10.41
C GLU A 60 -15.66 -7.48 -10.09
N ILE A 61 -14.66 -7.33 -9.21
CA ILE A 61 -13.70 -8.39 -8.92
C ILE A 61 -14.32 -9.60 -8.19
N ASN A 62 -15.41 -9.39 -7.46
CA ASN A 62 -16.07 -10.47 -6.70
C ASN A 62 -16.74 -11.53 -7.57
N GLN A 63 -17.11 -11.17 -8.79
CA GLN A 63 -17.78 -12.07 -9.74
C GLN A 63 -16.79 -12.84 -10.60
N MET A 64 -15.48 -12.55 -10.46
CA MET A 64 -14.46 -13.22 -11.24
C MET A 64 -14.23 -14.66 -10.76
N ARG A 65 -14.10 -15.59 -11.72
CA ARG A 65 -13.65 -16.95 -11.43
C ARG A 65 -12.19 -16.95 -10.98
N ALA A 66 -11.79 -17.95 -10.18
CA ALA A 66 -10.46 -18.02 -9.57
C ALA A 66 -9.30 -17.82 -10.56
N ALA A 67 -9.39 -18.37 -11.78
CA ALA A 67 -8.36 -18.21 -12.82
C ALA A 67 -8.27 -16.75 -13.30
N LYS A 68 -9.41 -16.10 -13.58
CA LYS A 68 -9.45 -14.68 -13.98
C LYS A 68 -8.98 -13.77 -12.85
N LEU A 69 -9.34 -14.09 -11.60
CA LEU A 69 -8.89 -13.34 -10.42
C LEU A 69 -7.36 -13.44 -10.21
N ALA A 70 -6.77 -14.62 -10.44
CA ALA A 70 -5.32 -14.79 -10.39
C ALA A 70 -4.60 -14.00 -11.51
N GLU A 71 -5.17 -13.97 -12.70
CA GLU A 71 -4.68 -13.16 -13.82
C GLU A 71 -4.81 -11.67 -13.50
N PHE A 72 -5.95 -11.23 -12.98
CA PHE A 72 -6.19 -9.85 -12.57
C PHE A 72 -5.15 -9.37 -11.54
N ARG A 73 -4.90 -10.16 -10.47
CA ARG A 73 -3.84 -9.84 -9.50
C ARG A 73 -2.48 -9.65 -10.15
N ARG A 74 -2.12 -10.54 -11.07
CA ARG A 74 -0.82 -10.51 -11.73
C ARG A 74 -0.63 -9.34 -12.68
N THR A 75 -1.72 -8.87 -13.33
CA THR A 75 -1.65 -7.85 -14.38
C THR A 75 -2.00 -6.45 -13.90
N HIS A 76 -2.92 -6.33 -12.93
CA HIS A 76 -3.47 -5.04 -12.51
C HIS A 76 -3.04 -4.58 -11.12
N LEU A 77 -2.52 -5.48 -10.29
CA LEU A 77 -2.15 -5.13 -8.91
C LEU A 77 -0.64 -5.25 -8.68
N GLY A 78 -0.06 -4.20 -8.09
CA GLY A 78 1.26 -4.25 -7.47
C GLY A 78 1.10 -4.33 -5.95
N PHE A 79 1.95 -5.09 -5.26
CA PHE A 79 1.87 -5.21 -3.82
C PHE A 79 3.20 -4.93 -3.14
N ILE A 80 3.21 -3.99 -2.17
CA ILE A 80 4.35 -3.65 -1.33
C ILE A 80 3.98 -4.03 0.10
N PHE A 81 4.66 -5.04 0.65
CA PHE A 81 4.42 -5.53 2.00
C PHE A 81 5.39 -4.91 3.01
N GLN A 82 5.01 -4.88 4.27
CA GLN A 82 5.85 -4.46 5.37
C GLN A 82 7.10 -5.34 5.50
N ASP A 83 6.97 -6.66 5.35
CA ASP A 83 8.05 -7.65 5.47
C ASP A 83 8.76 -7.94 4.14
N PHE A 84 8.69 -7.02 3.17
CA PHE A 84 9.31 -7.09 1.85
C PHE A 84 8.84 -8.27 1.00
N ASN A 85 8.66 -9.45 1.57
CA ASN A 85 8.25 -10.71 0.91
C ASN A 85 9.09 -11.04 -0.35
N LEU A 86 10.40 -10.79 -0.27
CA LEU A 86 11.35 -11.23 -1.27
C LEU A 86 11.70 -12.71 -1.08
N LEU A 87 12.00 -13.40 -2.17
CA LEU A 87 12.43 -14.79 -2.15
C LEU A 87 13.93 -14.87 -1.93
N ASP A 88 14.37 -15.37 -0.77
CA ASP A 88 15.77 -15.40 -0.34
C ASP A 88 16.68 -16.22 -1.27
N THR A 89 16.12 -17.22 -1.95
CA THR A 89 16.85 -18.06 -2.91
C THR A 89 17.19 -17.34 -4.22
N LEU A 90 16.48 -16.25 -4.52
CA LEU A 90 16.66 -15.45 -5.72
C LEU A 90 17.54 -14.23 -5.48
N SER A 91 18.21 -13.73 -6.51
CA SER A 91 18.84 -12.41 -6.51
C SER A 91 17.80 -11.28 -6.47
N ILE A 92 18.23 -10.06 -6.21
CA ILE A 92 17.36 -8.88 -6.28
C ILE A 92 16.76 -8.73 -7.69
N LYS A 93 17.56 -8.88 -8.75
CA LYS A 93 17.06 -8.85 -10.13
C LYS A 93 15.99 -9.92 -10.37
N GLU A 94 16.25 -11.16 -9.96
CA GLU A 94 15.31 -12.27 -10.13
C GLU A 94 14.00 -12.04 -9.38
N ASN A 95 14.04 -11.46 -8.17
CA ASN A 95 12.82 -11.05 -7.44
C ASN A 95 12.03 -9.99 -8.20
N ILE A 96 12.69 -8.97 -8.71
CA ILE A 96 12.05 -7.85 -9.41
C ILE A 96 11.35 -8.33 -10.68
N ILE A 97 11.97 -9.20 -11.46
CA ILE A 97 11.44 -9.63 -12.78
C ILE A 97 10.33 -10.68 -12.70
N LEU A 98 10.05 -11.27 -11.53
CA LEU A 98 9.06 -12.34 -11.37
C LEU A 98 7.72 -12.06 -12.07
N PRO A 99 7.09 -10.87 -11.92
CA PRO A 99 5.82 -10.58 -12.59
C PRO A 99 5.92 -10.65 -14.13
N LEU A 100 7.02 -10.17 -14.70
CA LEU A 100 7.24 -10.18 -16.16
C LEU A 100 7.51 -11.59 -16.69
N VAL A 101 8.26 -12.41 -15.93
CA VAL A 101 8.50 -13.82 -16.26
C VAL A 101 7.18 -14.60 -16.25
N MET A 102 6.35 -14.39 -15.23
CA MET A 102 5.02 -15.02 -15.15
C MET A 102 4.08 -14.54 -16.27
N ALA A 103 4.26 -13.32 -16.76
CA ALA A 103 3.55 -12.78 -17.92
C ALA A 103 4.17 -13.22 -19.27
N LYS A 104 5.22 -14.07 -19.24
CA LYS A 104 5.92 -14.59 -20.43
C LYS A 104 6.48 -13.49 -21.36
N LYS A 105 6.94 -12.39 -20.78
CA LYS A 105 7.58 -11.31 -21.52
C LYS A 105 8.93 -11.74 -22.10
N SER A 106 9.36 -11.12 -23.19
CA SER A 106 10.64 -11.41 -23.80
C SER A 106 11.82 -10.98 -22.94
N VAL A 107 12.97 -11.65 -23.05
CA VAL A 107 14.19 -11.32 -22.29
C VAL A 107 14.61 -9.87 -22.51
N ASN A 108 14.57 -9.39 -23.75
CA ASN A 108 14.95 -8.01 -24.09
C ASN A 108 14.02 -6.97 -23.42
N GLU A 109 12.71 -7.25 -23.34
CA GLU A 109 11.74 -6.39 -22.64
C GLU A 109 12.00 -6.39 -21.15
N ILE A 110 12.27 -7.56 -20.55
CA ILE A 110 12.59 -7.70 -19.13
C ILE A 110 13.87 -6.93 -18.77
N ASP A 111 14.94 -7.09 -19.53
CA ASP A 111 16.22 -6.42 -19.26
C ASP A 111 16.10 -4.89 -19.36
N ALA A 112 15.36 -4.38 -20.35
CA ALA A 112 15.12 -2.94 -20.47
C ALA A 112 14.34 -2.39 -19.27
N LYS A 113 13.23 -3.03 -18.88
CA LYS A 113 12.38 -2.58 -17.77
C LYS A 113 13.08 -2.69 -16.41
N VAL A 114 13.86 -3.75 -16.18
CA VAL A 114 14.57 -3.90 -14.90
C VAL A 114 15.62 -2.82 -14.70
N LEU A 115 16.35 -2.43 -15.77
CA LEU A 115 17.33 -1.35 -15.68
C LEU A 115 16.66 0.00 -15.42
N GLU A 116 15.56 0.29 -16.11
CA GLU A 116 14.79 1.52 -15.89
C GLU A 116 14.33 1.64 -14.43
N ILE A 117 13.65 0.62 -13.90
CA ILE A 117 13.10 0.67 -12.55
C ILE A 117 14.19 0.63 -11.48
N ALA A 118 15.27 -0.11 -11.69
CA ALA A 118 16.39 -0.16 -10.78
C ALA A 118 17.07 1.20 -10.65
N LYS A 119 17.26 1.91 -11.76
CA LYS A 119 17.79 3.27 -11.80
C LYS A 119 16.86 4.24 -11.06
N PHE A 120 15.56 4.17 -11.33
CA PHE A 120 14.57 5.02 -10.68
C PHE A 120 14.58 4.86 -9.15
N LEU A 121 14.74 3.62 -8.65
CA LEU A 121 14.76 3.31 -7.21
C LEU A 121 16.17 3.29 -6.60
N ASN A 122 17.23 3.64 -7.37
CA ASN A 122 18.63 3.65 -6.93
C ASN A 122 19.07 2.29 -6.33
N ILE A 123 18.86 1.20 -7.08
CA ILE A 123 19.19 -0.17 -6.69
C ILE A 123 19.97 -0.95 -7.77
N GLU A 124 20.53 -0.26 -8.79
CA GLU A 124 21.28 -0.90 -9.87
C GLU A 124 22.46 -1.74 -9.35
N GLU A 125 23.20 -1.21 -8.38
CA GLU A 125 24.42 -1.83 -7.84
C GLU A 125 24.15 -3.13 -7.07
N ILE A 126 22.89 -3.38 -6.69
CA ILE A 126 22.50 -4.54 -5.89
C ILE A 126 21.75 -5.62 -6.68
N LEU A 127 21.48 -5.42 -7.98
CA LEU A 127 20.65 -6.32 -8.79
C LEU A 127 21.14 -7.78 -8.75
N ASN A 128 22.44 -8.00 -8.72
CA ASN A 128 23.04 -9.33 -8.70
C ASN A 128 23.27 -9.92 -7.29
N LYS A 129 22.98 -9.14 -6.24
CA LYS A 129 23.11 -9.59 -4.85
C LYS A 129 21.93 -10.45 -4.43
N LYS A 130 22.13 -11.30 -3.43
CA LYS A 130 21.07 -12.03 -2.75
C LYS A 130 20.37 -11.14 -1.72
N VAL A 131 19.15 -11.51 -1.32
CA VAL A 131 18.33 -10.73 -0.39
C VAL A 131 19.07 -10.48 0.93
N TYR A 132 19.77 -11.47 1.48
CA TYR A 132 20.51 -11.38 2.74
C TYR A 132 21.82 -10.53 2.65
N GLU A 133 22.25 -10.12 1.45
CA GLU A 133 23.45 -9.30 1.23
C GLU A 133 23.13 -7.80 1.19
N VAL A 134 21.86 -7.41 1.31
CA VAL A 134 21.41 -6.03 1.16
C VAL A 134 20.66 -5.54 2.39
N SER A 135 20.68 -4.22 2.64
CA SER A 135 20.00 -3.61 3.78
C SER A 135 18.47 -3.68 3.64
N GLY A 136 17.73 -3.58 4.77
CA GLY A 136 16.27 -3.56 4.77
C GLY A 136 15.67 -2.48 3.85
N GLY A 137 16.27 -1.27 3.82
CA GLY A 137 15.84 -0.22 2.89
C GLY A 137 16.08 -0.56 1.42
N GLN A 138 17.16 -1.33 1.11
CA GLN A 138 17.39 -1.83 -0.24
C GLN A 138 16.43 -2.96 -0.60
N GLN A 139 16.13 -3.86 0.35
CA GLN A 139 15.12 -4.91 0.19
C GLN A 139 13.74 -4.30 -0.11
N GLN A 140 13.35 -3.28 0.63
CA GLN A 140 12.05 -2.62 0.43
C GLN A 140 11.96 -1.91 -0.92
N ARG A 141 13.04 -1.24 -1.39
CA ARG A 141 13.09 -0.68 -2.74
C ARG A 141 13.02 -1.77 -3.82
N ALA A 142 13.64 -2.92 -3.60
CA ALA A 142 13.51 -4.08 -4.49
C ALA A 142 12.08 -4.64 -4.51
N ALA A 143 11.41 -4.71 -3.35
CA ALA A 143 10.01 -5.09 -3.26
C ALA A 143 9.09 -4.09 -3.99
N ALA A 144 9.35 -2.79 -3.85
CA ALA A 144 8.67 -1.74 -4.61
C ALA A 144 8.93 -1.89 -6.12
N ALA A 145 10.18 -2.13 -6.55
CA ALA A 145 10.51 -2.39 -7.95
C ALA A 145 9.71 -3.57 -8.52
N ARG A 146 9.63 -4.68 -7.79
CA ARG A 146 8.82 -5.84 -8.16
C ARG A 146 7.35 -5.50 -8.31
N ALA A 147 6.82 -4.67 -7.41
CA ALA A 147 5.41 -4.26 -7.44
C ALA A 147 5.06 -3.39 -8.64
N ILE A 148 6.02 -2.66 -9.20
CA ILE A 148 5.82 -1.62 -10.21
C ILE A 148 6.19 -2.08 -11.63
N ILE A 149 7.12 -3.03 -11.77
CA ILE A 149 7.78 -3.36 -13.04
C ILE A 149 6.82 -3.77 -14.16
N HIS A 150 5.68 -4.32 -13.83
CA HIS A 150 4.64 -4.73 -14.79
C HIS A 150 3.60 -3.65 -15.07
N GLU A 151 3.82 -2.42 -14.54
CA GLU A 151 2.95 -1.24 -14.74
C GLU A 151 1.51 -1.52 -14.29
N PRO A 152 1.31 -1.84 -12.99
CA PRO A 152 -0.02 -2.18 -12.48
C PRO A 152 -0.95 -0.95 -12.52
N THR A 153 -2.25 -1.21 -12.58
CA THR A 153 -3.28 -0.16 -12.45
C THR A 153 -3.35 0.41 -11.04
N LEU A 154 -3.12 -0.43 -10.03
CA LEU A 154 -3.23 -0.08 -8.61
C LEU A 154 -2.07 -0.70 -7.83
N ILE A 155 -1.36 0.13 -7.08
CA ILE A 155 -0.38 -0.33 -6.08
C ILE A 155 -1.05 -0.32 -4.71
N LEU A 156 -0.99 -1.46 -4.04
CA LEU A 156 -1.42 -1.65 -2.66
C LEU A 156 -0.17 -1.74 -1.77
N ALA A 157 -0.02 -0.82 -0.83
CA ALA A 157 1.11 -0.80 0.09
C ALA A 157 0.63 -1.00 1.53
N ASP A 158 1.08 -2.06 2.18
CA ASP A 158 0.76 -2.37 3.58
C ASP A 158 1.96 -2.02 4.46
N GLU A 159 1.86 -0.92 5.21
CA GLU A 159 2.90 -0.41 6.12
C GLU A 159 4.31 -0.38 5.48
N PRO A 160 4.49 0.23 4.29
CA PRO A 160 5.70 0.07 3.49
C PRO A 160 6.97 0.61 4.17
N THR A 161 6.82 1.41 5.22
CA THR A 161 7.91 2.00 6.00
C THR A 161 8.11 1.36 7.37
N GLY A 162 7.26 0.41 7.77
CA GLY A 162 7.19 -0.10 9.14
C GLY A 162 8.49 -0.75 9.65
N ASN A 163 9.27 -1.37 8.77
CA ASN A 163 10.53 -2.03 9.12
C ASN A 163 11.78 -1.23 8.67
N LEU A 164 11.65 0.08 8.41
CA LEU A 164 12.72 0.92 7.91
C LEU A 164 13.19 1.95 8.94
N ASP A 165 14.48 2.29 8.89
CA ASP A 165 14.97 3.51 9.54
C ASP A 165 14.42 4.77 8.85
N SER A 166 14.41 5.90 9.56
CA SER A 166 13.82 7.15 9.08
C SER A 166 14.38 7.65 7.74
N LYS A 167 15.66 7.40 7.45
CA LYS A 167 16.30 7.80 6.19
C LYS A 167 15.80 6.93 5.03
N SER A 168 15.76 5.62 5.24
CA SER A 168 15.26 4.65 4.26
C SER A 168 13.76 4.85 4.00
N ALA A 169 12.97 5.07 5.05
CA ALA A 169 11.54 5.38 4.96
C ALA A 169 11.29 6.64 4.11
N LYS A 170 12.00 7.74 4.40
CA LYS A 170 11.90 8.98 3.61
C LYS A 170 12.29 8.77 2.14
N SER A 171 13.36 8.00 1.88
CA SER A 171 13.82 7.70 0.52
C SER A 171 12.77 6.90 -0.26
N LEU A 172 12.16 5.89 0.36
CA LEU A 172 11.08 5.10 -0.24
C LEU A 172 9.86 5.96 -0.54
N MET A 173 9.40 6.74 0.44
CA MET A 173 8.22 7.59 0.27
C MET A 173 8.41 8.64 -0.81
N SER A 174 9.61 9.25 -0.92
CA SER A 174 9.93 10.15 -2.01
C SER A 174 9.89 9.43 -3.36
N ALA A 175 10.43 8.21 -3.47
CA ALA A 175 10.38 7.44 -4.70
C ALA A 175 8.94 7.04 -5.10
N LEU A 176 8.07 6.70 -4.14
CA LEU A 176 6.64 6.44 -4.41
C LEU A 176 5.90 7.71 -4.85
N GLN A 177 6.23 8.85 -4.25
CA GLN A 177 5.68 10.14 -4.66
C GLN A 177 6.13 10.51 -6.08
N ASP A 178 7.43 10.38 -6.40
CA ASP A 178 7.96 10.63 -7.73
C ASP A 178 7.31 9.72 -8.79
N LEU A 179 7.08 8.46 -8.45
CA LEU A 179 6.38 7.52 -9.31
C LEU A 179 4.94 7.94 -9.59
N HIS A 180 4.22 8.33 -8.53
CA HIS A 180 2.86 8.84 -8.64
C HIS A 180 2.80 10.12 -9.49
N GLU A 181 3.66 11.13 -9.21
CA GLU A 181 3.66 12.41 -9.91
C GLU A 181 4.08 12.28 -11.38
N GLN A 182 5.09 11.44 -11.70
CA GLN A 182 5.64 11.32 -13.05
C GLN A 182 4.88 10.32 -13.92
N LYS A 183 4.40 9.22 -13.36
CA LYS A 183 3.74 8.13 -14.10
C LYS A 183 2.24 8.02 -13.81
N ARG A 184 1.68 8.90 -12.97
CA ARG A 184 0.25 8.89 -12.60
C ARG A 184 -0.23 7.53 -12.07
N VAL A 185 0.63 6.83 -11.34
CA VAL A 185 0.28 5.52 -10.77
C VAL A 185 -0.68 5.72 -9.59
N THR A 186 -1.76 4.96 -9.57
CA THR A 186 -2.70 4.92 -8.43
C THR A 186 -2.11 4.13 -7.29
N ILE A 187 -2.08 4.71 -6.08
CA ILE A 187 -1.50 4.07 -4.89
C ILE A 187 -2.49 4.13 -3.74
N ALA A 188 -2.80 2.99 -3.14
CA ALA A 188 -3.51 2.90 -1.86
C ALA A 188 -2.55 2.36 -0.80
N MET A 189 -2.25 3.17 0.20
CA MET A 189 -1.27 2.87 1.24
C MET A 189 -1.92 2.81 2.62
N VAL A 190 -1.81 1.67 3.28
CA VAL A 190 -2.11 1.55 4.72
C VAL A 190 -0.87 1.96 5.50
N THR A 191 -1.04 2.84 6.47
CA THR A 191 0.03 3.21 7.39
C THR A 191 -0.53 3.76 8.70
N HIS A 192 0.24 3.61 9.78
CA HIS A 192 0.02 4.29 11.05
C HIS A 192 1.01 5.46 11.25
N ASP A 193 2.00 5.61 10.36
CA ASP A 193 2.99 6.68 10.42
C ASP A 193 2.45 7.97 9.76
N PRO A 194 2.23 9.07 10.52
CA PRO A 194 1.75 10.33 9.96
C PRO A 194 2.75 10.98 9.00
N VAL A 195 4.05 10.67 9.12
CA VAL A 195 5.07 11.18 8.19
C VAL A 195 4.90 10.52 6.83
N ALA A 196 4.73 9.18 6.79
CA ALA A 196 4.44 8.46 5.56
C ALA A 196 3.11 8.92 4.94
N ALA A 197 2.06 9.04 5.75
CA ALA A 197 0.75 9.53 5.32
C ALA A 197 0.79 10.92 4.67
N SER A 198 1.67 11.81 5.14
CA SER A 198 1.80 13.17 4.59
C SER A 198 2.29 13.24 3.13
N TYR A 199 2.71 12.13 2.55
CA TYR A 199 3.04 12.03 1.11
C TYR A 199 1.81 11.80 0.23
N CYS A 200 0.70 11.31 0.82
CA CYS A 200 -0.55 11.09 0.10
C CYS A 200 -1.24 12.42 -0.27
N GLU A 201 -2.19 12.34 -1.20
CA GLU A 201 -3.06 13.45 -1.59
C GLU A 201 -4.32 13.51 -0.72
N ARG A 202 -4.74 12.35 -0.22
CA ARG A 202 -5.93 12.18 0.61
C ARG A 202 -5.70 11.07 1.64
N ILE A 203 -6.31 11.23 2.82
CA ILE A 203 -6.29 10.20 3.87
C ILE A 203 -7.72 9.83 4.24
N LEU A 204 -7.98 8.52 4.24
CA LEU A 204 -9.17 7.92 4.81
C LEU A 204 -8.82 7.40 6.21
N PHE A 205 -9.54 7.86 7.22
CA PHE A 205 -9.39 7.36 8.58
C PHE A 205 -10.47 6.31 8.87
N ILE A 206 -10.03 5.13 9.30
CA ILE A 206 -10.93 4.02 9.64
C ILE A 206 -10.89 3.79 11.15
N ARG A 207 -12.08 3.70 11.75
CA ARG A 207 -12.29 3.31 13.14
C ARG A 207 -13.43 2.31 13.23
N ASP A 208 -13.22 1.22 13.97
CA ASP A 208 -14.23 0.19 14.25
C ASP A 208 -14.90 -0.38 12.98
N GLY A 209 -14.14 -0.45 11.88
CA GLY A 209 -14.60 -0.99 10.60
C GLY A 209 -15.40 -0.01 9.73
N GLU A 210 -15.47 1.28 10.09
CA GLU A 210 -16.19 2.33 9.35
C GLU A 210 -15.25 3.49 8.98
N ILE A 211 -15.60 4.28 7.96
CA ILE A 211 -14.89 5.52 7.66
C ILE A 211 -15.27 6.56 8.71
N PHE A 212 -14.29 6.94 9.52
CA PHE A 212 -14.45 7.95 10.56
C PHE A 212 -14.35 9.38 10.00
N SER A 213 -13.38 9.62 9.13
CA SER A 213 -13.11 10.94 8.55
C SER A 213 -12.30 10.81 7.28
N GLU A 214 -12.32 11.84 6.48
CA GLU A 214 -11.54 11.99 5.26
C GLU A 214 -10.95 13.39 5.21
N ILE A 215 -9.65 13.51 4.89
CA ILE A 215 -8.98 14.79 4.70
C ILE A 215 -8.18 14.80 3.40
N HIS A 216 -8.07 15.97 2.79
CA HIS A 216 -7.36 16.17 1.53
C HIS A 216 -6.17 17.08 1.73
N LYS A 217 -5.07 16.78 1.03
CA LYS A 217 -3.86 17.60 1.05
C LYS A 217 -4.16 19.00 0.51
N GLY A 218 -4.00 19.98 1.38
CA GLY A 218 -4.13 21.40 1.05
C GLY A 218 -2.87 21.95 0.38
N ARG A 219 -2.63 23.26 0.57
CA ARG A 219 -1.54 23.98 -0.11
C ARG A 219 -0.13 23.57 0.33
N THR A 220 0.05 23.11 1.57
CA THR A 220 1.36 22.77 2.10
C THR A 220 1.35 21.39 2.77
N LYS A 221 2.45 20.66 2.60
CA LYS A 221 2.66 19.36 3.27
C LYS A 221 2.63 19.50 4.80
N GLN A 222 3.13 20.61 5.33
CA GLN A 222 3.19 20.85 6.77
C GLN A 222 1.79 21.03 7.39
N ALA A 223 0.90 21.80 6.75
CA ALA A 223 -0.49 21.94 7.20
C ALA A 223 -1.22 20.61 7.14
N PHE A 224 -1.04 19.85 6.07
CA PHE A 224 -1.63 18.51 5.92
C PHE A 224 -1.15 17.54 6.99
N PHE A 225 0.15 17.55 7.30
CA PHE A 225 0.72 16.76 8.40
C PHE A 225 0.07 17.10 9.75
N GLN A 226 -0.16 18.40 10.03
CA GLN A 226 -0.82 18.82 11.25
C GLN A 226 -2.28 18.36 11.31
N GLU A 227 -3.04 18.45 10.21
CA GLU A 227 -4.40 17.93 10.12
C GLU A 227 -4.45 16.42 10.38
N ILE A 228 -3.46 15.66 9.85
CA ILE A 228 -3.35 14.21 10.14
C ILE A 228 -3.20 13.97 11.64
N LEU A 229 -2.31 14.72 12.31
CA LEU A 229 -2.09 14.58 13.75
C LEU A 229 -3.35 14.93 14.55
N ASP A 230 -4.07 15.97 14.17
CA ASP A 230 -5.30 16.39 14.84
C ASP A 230 -6.38 15.32 14.75
N VAL A 231 -6.57 14.70 13.58
CA VAL A 231 -7.54 13.60 13.42
C VAL A 231 -7.10 12.35 14.19
N LEU A 232 -5.80 12.01 14.19
CA LEU A 232 -5.28 10.88 14.96
C LEU A 232 -5.49 11.08 16.46
N ALA A 233 -5.31 12.29 16.98
CA ALA A 233 -5.59 12.60 18.37
C ALA A 233 -7.08 12.43 18.71
N MET A 234 -8.00 12.82 17.82
CA MET A 234 -9.44 12.57 17.99
C MET A 234 -9.77 11.07 17.99
N LEU A 235 -9.07 10.29 17.16
CA LEU A 235 -9.25 8.83 17.10
C LEU A 235 -8.76 8.11 18.35
N GLY A 236 -7.65 8.59 18.96
CA GLY A 236 -7.08 8.02 20.18
C GLY A 236 -7.88 8.31 21.46
N GLY A 237 -8.88 9.17 21.41
CA GLY A 237 -9.73 9.51 22.57
C GLY A 237 -9.05 10.39 23.63
N GLU A 238 -7.83 10.88 23.41
CA GLU A 238 -7.05 11.66 24.39
C GLU A 238 -7.54 13.10 24.60
N TYR A 239 -8.41 13.61 23.73
CA TYR A 239 -8.93 14.99 23.86
C TYR A 239 -9.88 15.22 25.04
N HIS A 240 -10.45 14.17 25.65
CA HIS A 240 -11.34 14.34 26.80
C HIS A 240 -10.63 14.58 28.13
N GLU A 241 -9.34 14.25 28.23
CA GLU A 241 -8.57 14.46 29.49
C GLU A 241 -7.82 15.81 29.54
N LEU A 242 -7.72 16.53 28.44
CA LEU A 242 -7.00 17.82 28.36
C LEU A 242 -7.91 19.05 28.41
N SER A 243 -9.20 18.92 28.67
CA SER A 243 -10.05 20.07 28.98
C SER A 243 -9.64 20.65 30.33
N PRO A 244 -9.17 21.91 30.42
CA PRO A 244 -8.89 22.51 31.69
C PRO A 244 -10.20 22.54 32.51
N ALA A 245 -10.16 21.94 33.68
CA ALA A 245 -11.24 22.08 34.66
C ALA A 245 -11.55 23.57 34.83
N ARG A 246 -12.76 23.99 34.43
CA ARG A 246 -13.24 25.34 34.71
C ARG A 246 -13.28 25.49 36.22
N ALA A 247 -12.38 26.32 36.76
CA ALA A 247 -12.44 26.88 38.09
C ALA A 247 -13.60 27.86 38.20
#